data_c87649b04361048f2889682059a5405a
#
_entry.id   c87649b04361048f2889682059a5405a
#
_cell.length_a   1.000
_cell.length_b   1.000
_cell.length_c   1.000
_cell.angle_alpha   90.00
_cell.angle_beta   90.00
_cell.angle_gamma   90.00
#
_symmetry.space_group_name_H-M   'P 1'
#
loop_
_entity.id
_entity.type
_entity.pdbx_description
1 polymer ?
#
loop_
_entity_poly.entity_id
_entity_poly.type
_entity_poly.pdbx_seq_one_letter_code
_entity_poly.pdbx_strand_id
1 'polypeptide(L)'
;KTLCEEAGVNLTVAAGPVYAEYLKNYEPETVAQFYRSLAQVTPFWDFSSSSVSCEMRYFYDGTHFRNNIGEMMATRIAEKEYPDFTPAITAIPSDFGTYVTADTPHDYFTQRPAPRTDDDTAVQVPVLTWHQLTEEVSGSATISPETFRKQIQALSDAGCNTISLEELRDYV
;
A
#
# COMPACT_ATOMS: atom_id res chain seq x y z
N LYS A 1 10.53 -6.04 -22.58
CA LYS A 1 9.62 -5.52 -23.63
C LYS A 1 9.71 -6.40 -24.87
N THR A 2 10.85 -6.48 -25.54
CA THR A 2 11.07 -7.24 -26.77
C THR A 2 10.60 -8.71 -26.68
N LEU A 3 10.92 -9.43 -25.59
CA LEU A 3 10.47 -10.80 -25.38
C LEU A 3 8.95 -10.96 -25.34
N CYS A 4 8.23 -10.01 -24.72
CA CYS A 4 6.78 -10.02 -24.69
C CYS A 4 6.19 -9.75 -26.09
N GLU A 5 6.76 -8.81 -26.81
CA GLU A 5 6.35 -8.50 -28.20
C GLU A 5 6.54 -9.70 -29.13
N GLU A 6 7.70 -10.36 -29.06
CA GLU A 6 8.00 -11.59 -29.82
C GLU A 6 7.06 -12.75 -29.45
N ALA A 7 6.64 -12.83 -28.19
CA ALA A 7 5.72 -13.86 -27.70
C ALA A 7 4.23 -13.49 -27.91
N GLY A 8 3.91 -12.32 -28.45
CA GLY A 8 2.54 -11.82 -28.62
C GLY A 8 1.84 -11.54 -27.29
N VAL A 9 2.59 -11.23 -26.23
CA VAL A 9 2.08 -10.95 -24.88
C VAL A 9 2.00 -9.43 -24.68
N ASN A 10 0.86 -8.94 -24.24
CA ASN A 10 0.71 -7.56 -23.82
C ASN A 10 1.38 -7.36 -22.45
N LEU A 11 2.32 -6.42 -22.38
CA LEU A 11 3.03 -6.08 -21.17
C LEU A 11 2.46 -4.79 -20.57
N THR A 12 1.86 -4.87 -19.40
CA THR A 12 1.50 -3.72 -18.58
C THR A 12 2.50 -3.56 -17.44
N VAL A 13 3.10 -2.38 -17.35
CA VAL A 13 4.05 -2.03 -16.29
C VAL A 13 3.37 -1.10 -15.30
N ALA A 14 3.55 -1.36 -14.01
CA ALA A 14 3.02 -0.53 -12.94
C ALA A 14 4.06 -0.31 -11.84
N ALA A 15 4.18 0.93 -11.38
CA ALA A 15 4.90 1.27 -10.16
C ALA A 15 3.89 1.35 -9.01
N GLY A 16 4.01 0.45 -8.04
CA GLY A 16 3.12 0.40 -6.88
C GLY A 16 3.26 1.62 -5.97
N PRO A 17 2.26 1.90 -5.15
CA PRO A 17 2.34 2.97 -4.16
C PRO A 17 3.39 2.64 -3.10
N VAL A 18 4.07 3.69 -2.67
CA VAL A 18 5.03 3.68 -1.56
C VAL A 18 4.60 4.76 -0.59
N TYR A 19 4.66 4.48 0.71
CA TYR A 19 4.31 5.48 1.71
C TYR A 19 5.24 6.70 1.61
N ALA A 20 4.67 7.89 1.51
CA ALA A 20 5.42 9.11 1.20
C ALA A 20 6.52 9.43 2.22
N GLU A 21 6.31 9.10 3.52
CA GLU A 21 7.33 9.24 4.55
C GLU A 21 8.57 8.36 4.28
N TYR A 22 8.34 7.15 3.74
CA TYR A 22 9.45 6.25 3.40
C TYR A 22 10.30 6.82 2.26
N LEU A 23 9.69 7.52 1.31
CA LEU A 23 10.41 8.15 0.20
C LEU A 23 11.35 9.27 0.64
N LYS A 24 11.17 9.87 1.82
CA LYS A 24 12.09 10.86 2.39
C LYS A 24 13.50 10.31 2.65
N ASN A 25 13.67 8.99 2.67
CA ASN A 25 14.99 8.36 2.78
C ASN A 25 15.81 8.42 1.48
N TYR A 26 15.20 8.90 0.40
CA TYR A 26 15.84 8.99 -0.92
C TYR A 26 15.88 10.44 -1.38
N GLU A 27 16.95 10.81 -2.08
CA GLU A 27 17.03 12.10 -2.72
C GLU A 27 15.92 12.26 -3.77
N PRO A 28 15.10 13.31 -3.70
CA PRO A 28 13.94 13.49 -4.58
C PRO A 28 14.29 13.43 -6.07
N GLU A 29 15.41 14.01 -6.46
CA GLU A 29 15.86 13.99 -7.85
C GLU A 29 16.26 12.58 -8.32
N THR A 30 16.80 11.76 -7.44
CA THR A 30 17.11 10.35 -7.76
C THR A 30 15.83 9.56 -8.05
N VAL A 31 14.78 9.77 -7.25
CA VAL A 31 13.46 9.15 -7.46
C VAL A 31 12.85 9.64 -8.76
N ALA A 32 12.87 10.95 -9.01
CA ALA A 32 12.36 11.57 -10.23
C ALA A 32 13.09 11.04 -11.48
N GLN A 33 14.41 10.93 -11.42
CA GLN A 33 15.22 10.41 -12.50
C GLN A 33 14.92 8.94 -12.81
N PHE A 34 14.70 8.11 -11.78
CA PHE A 34 14.32 6.71 -11.96
C PHE A 34 13.02 6.59 -12.77
N TYR A 35 11.95 7.26 -12.35
CA TYR A 35 10.65 7.18 -13.04
C TYR A 35 10.69 7.79 -14.44
N ARG A 36 11.42 8.88 -14.63
CA ARG A 36 11.63 9.48 -15.94
C ARG A 36 12.39 8.54 -16.89
N SER A 37 13.42 7.86 -16.38
CA SER A 37 14.17 6.88 -17.15
C SER A 37 13.31 5.66 -17.52
N LEU A 38 12.46 5.20 -16.60
CA LEU A 38 11.49 4.14 -16.88
C LEU A 38 10.51 4.56 -17.99
N ALA A 39 10.00 5.79 -17.95
CA ALA A 39 9.09 6.33 -18.97
C ALA A 39 9.72 6.38 -20.37
N GLN A 40 11.04 6.58 -20.48
CA GLN A 40 11.76 6.51 -21.76
C GLN A 40 11.87 5.08 -22.31
N VAL A 41 11.81 4.07 -21.43
CA VAL A 41 11.88 2.66 -21.85
C VAL A 41 10.49 2.12 -22.22
N THR A 42 9.49 2.43 -21.43
CA THR A 42 8.11 1.94 -21.63
C THR A 42 7.12 2.83 -20.89
N PRO A 43 5.92 3.06 -21.45
CA PRO A 43 4.81 3.61 -20.67
C PRO A 43 4.50 2.72 -19.46
N PHE A 44 4.05 3.34 -18.36
CA PHE A 44 3.68 2.62 -17.17
C PHE A 44 2.60 3.34 -16.37
N TRP A 45 1.94 2.61 -15.49
CA TRP A 45 1.06 3.17 -14.48
C TRP A 45 1.87 3.58 -13.25
N ASP A 46 1.80 4.84 -12.87
CA ASP A 46 2.39 5.34 -11.62
C ASP A 46 1.30 5.45 -10.55
N PHE A 47 1.35 4.55 -9.57
CA PHE A 47 0.52 4.60 -8.37
C PHE A 47 1.28 5.16 -7.16
N SER A 48 2.57 5.47 -7.33
CA SER A 48 3.43 5.91 -6.24
C SER A 48 3.29 7.39 -5.89
N SER A 49 2.53 8.16 -6.69
CA SER A 49 2.37 9.61 -6.53
C SER A 49 0.88 9.97 -6.46
N SER A 50 0.26 9.76 -5.29
CA SER A 50 -1.16 10.02 -5.07
C SER A 50 -1.46 10.31 -3.60
N SER A 51 -2.69 10.76 -3.31
CA SER A 51 -3.19 10.92 -1.94
C SER A 51 -3.13 9.62 -1.13
N VAL A 52 -3.27 8.46 -1.77
CA VAL A 52 -3.12 7.15 -1.12
C VAL A 52 -1.73 6.98 -0.50
N SER A 53 -0.69 7.45 -1.17
CA SER A 53 0.68 7.39 -0.67
C SER A 53 0.92 8.24 0.59
N CYS A 54 0.03 9.17 0.90
CA CYS A 54 0.14 10.05 2.06
C CYS A 54 -0.42 9.45 3.35
N GLU A 55 -1.17 8.33 3.27
CA GLU A 55 -1.91 7.79 4.40
C GLU A 55 -1.38 6.41 4.80
N MET A 56 -0.76 6.32 5.99
CA MET A 56 -0.18 5.08 6.52
C MET A 56 -1.20 3.93 6.64
N ARG A 57 -2.49 4.23 6.82
CA ARG A 57 -3.55 3.21 6.92
C ARG A 57 -3.63 2.29 5.69
N TYR A 58 -3.13 2.71 4.55
CA TYR A 58 -3.12 1.89 3.33
C TYR A 58 -1.91 0.96 3.21
N PHE A 59 -1.01 1.00 4.19
CA PHE A 59 0.23 0.23 4.17
C PHE A 59 0.36 -0.66 5.40
N TYR A 60 1.14 -1.72 5.26
CA TYR A 60 1.65 -2.52 6.37
C TYR A 60 2.96 -1.95 6.91
N ASP A 61 3.75 -1.37 6.03
CA ASP A 61 5.01 -0.69 6.29
C ASP A 61 5.29 0.35 5.19
N GLY A 62 6.50 0.88 5.09
CA GLY A 62 6.84 1.93 4.11
C GLY A 62 6.69 1.53 2.64
N THR A 63 6.65 0.23 2.32
CA THR A 63 6.69 -0.27 0.94
C THR A 63 5.61 -1.29 0.59
N HIS A 64 4.99 -1.92 1.58
CA HIS A 64 3.98 -2.94 1.37
C HIS A 64 2.58 -2.38 1.61
N PHE A 65 1.83 -2.23 0.54
CA PHE A 65 0.44 -1.76 0.58
C PHE A 65 -0.54 -2.90 0.89
N ARG A 66 -1.71 -2.54 1.41
CA ARG A 66 -2.78 -3.49 1.75
C ARG A 66 -3.51 -3.99 0.50
N ASN A 67 -4.22 -5.12 0.63
CA ASN A 67 -4.89 -5.79 -0.47
C ASN A 67 -5.89 -4.91 -1.22
N ASN A 68 -6.66 -4.08 -0.50
CA ASN A 68 -7.61 -3.13 -1.12
C ASN A 68 -6.93 -2.17 -2.10
N ILE A 69 -5.68 -1.80 -1.86
CA ILE A 69 -4.91 -0.95 -2.77
C ILE A 69 -4.58 -1.72 -4.06
N GLY A 70 -4.21 -3.00 -3.96
CA GLY A 70 -4.01 -3.87 -5.12
C GLY A 70 -5.28 -4.00 -5.98
N GLU A 71 -6.44 -4.11 -5.36
CA GLU A 71 -7.73 -4.13 -6.05
C GLU A 71 -8.03 -2.81 -6.77
N MET A 72 -7.74 -1.67 -6.14
CA MET A 72 -7.86 -0.34 -6.77
C MET A 72 -6.91 -0.19 -7.97
N MET A 73 -5.65 -0.66 -7.86
CA MET A 73 -4.69 -0.67 -8.96
C MET A 73 -5.20 -1.49 -10.14
N ALA A 74 -5.64 -2.72 -9.88
CA ALA A 74 -6.17 -3.61 -10.90
C ALA A 74 -7.40 -2.99 -11.61
N THR A 75 -8.27 -2.35 -10.84
CA THR A 75 -9.45 -1.65 -11.37
C THR A 75 -9.04 -0.52 -12.31
N ARG A 76 -8.11 0.35 -11.91
CA ARG A 76 -7.62 1.46 -12.77
C ARG A 76 -6.99 0.99 -14.07
N ILE A 77 -6.21 -0.07 -14.01
CA ILE A 77 -5.59 -0.68 -15.19
C ILE A 77 -6.68 -1.24 -16.11
N ALA A 78 -7.63 -2.00 -15.54
CA ALA A 78 -8.70 -2.64 -16.30
C ALA A 78 -9.64 -1.64 -16.96
N GLU A 79 -10.01 -0.55 -16.29
CA GLU A 79 -10.84 0.53 -16.85
C GLU A 79 -10.23 1.13 -18.13
N LYS A 80 -8.90 1.23 -18.20
CA LYS A 80 -8.21 1.75 -19.36
C LYS A 80 -8.06 0.72 -20.48
N GLU A 81 -7.73 -0.53 -20.10
CA GLU A 81 -7.37 -1.57 -21.08
C GLU A 81 -8.59 -2.30 -21.65
N TYR A 82 -9.71 -2.30 -20.90
CA TYR A 82 -10.92 -3.04 -21.26
C TYR A 82 -12.15 -2.10 -21.23
N PRO A 83 -12.56 -1.54 -22.38
CA PRO A 83 -13.66 -0.56 -22.42
C PRO A 83 -15.00 -1.03 -21.86
N ASP A 84 -15.25 -2.34 -21.87
CA ASP A 84 -16.48 -2.96 -21.35
C ASP A 84 -16.35 -3.41 -19.87
N PHE A 85 -15.23 -3.09 -19.22
CA PHE A 85 -15.01 -3.46 -17.82
C PHE A 85 -15.96 -2.70 -16.89
N THR A 86 -16.61 -3.43 -16.02
CA THR A 86 -17.46 -2.85 -14.98
C THR A 86 -16.76 -3.00 -13.62
N PRO A 87 -16.30 -1.91 -13.00
CA PRO A 87 -15.58 -2.00 -11.75
C PRO A 87 -16.48 -2.44 -10.59
N ALA A 88 -15.97 -3.35 -9.76
CA ALA A 88 -16.59 -3.71 -8.49
C ALA A 88 -16.31 -2.64 -7.40
N ILE A 89 -15.21 -1.90 -7.55
CA ILE A 89 -14.80 -0.81 -6.65
C ILE A 89 -14.97 0.50 -7.41
N THR A 90 -15.76 1.41 -6.85
CA THR A 90 -16.05 2.73 -7.44
C THR A 90 -15.45 3.90 -6.67
N ALA A 91 -15.08 3.68 -5.39
CA ALA A 91 -14.52 4.72 -4.52
C ALA A 91 -12.99 4.75 -4.62
N ILE A 92 -12.45 5.02 -5.82
CA ILE A 92 -11.01 5.16 -6.04
C ILE A 92 -10.68 6.66 -6.14
N PRO A 93 -9.71 7.20 -5.38
CA PRO A 93 -9.29 8.58 -5.49
C PRO A 93 -8.93 8.95 -6.93
N SER A 94 -9.35 10.12 -7.40
CA SER A 94 -9.15 10.53 -8.79
C SER A 94 -7.69 10.71 -9.20
N ASP A 95 -6.82 10.97 -8.22
CA ASP A 95 -5.38 11.09 -8.38
C ASP A 95 -4.62 9.75 -8.27
N PHE A 96 -5.34 8.65 -7.98
CA PHE A 96 -4.74 7.33 -7.84
C PHE A 96 -4.59 6.64 -9.20
N GLY A 97 -3.35 6.52 -9.65
CA GLY A 97 -2.96 5.88 -10.91
C GLY A 97 -2.91 6.84 -12.09
N THR A 98 -1.73 7.36 -12.36
CA THR A 98 -1.43 8.17 -13.55
C THR A 98 -0.74 7.31 -14.60
N TYR A 99 -1.23 7.36 -15.85
CA TYR A 99 -0.56 6.71 -16.96
C TYR A 99 0.56 7.58 -17.49
N VAL A 100 1.78 7.17 -17.25
CA VAL A 100 3.02 7.91 -17.54
C VAL A 100 3.64 7.44 -18.85
N THR A 101 4.10 8.40 -19.67
CA THR A 101 4.76 8.16 -20.94
C THR A 101 6.05 8.98 -21.05
N ALA A 102 6.82 8.80 -22.11
CA ALA A 102 8.01 9.59 -22.39
C ALA A 102 7.71 11.11 -22.51
N ASP A 103 6.47 11.47 -22.87
CA ASP A 103 6.04 12.87 -23.03
C ASP A 103 5.50 13.48 -21.72
N THR A 104 5.47 12.72 -20.61
CA THR A 104 5.02 13.25 -19.32
C THR A 104 5.95 14.39 -18.86
N PRO A 105 5.38 15.57 -18.48
CA PRO A 105 6.17 16.73 -18.08
C PRO A 105 7.12 16.44 -16.91
N HIS A 106 8.26 17.11 -16.91
CA HIS A 106 9.32 16.90 -15.90
C HIS A 106 8.84 17.18 -14.46
N ASP A 107 8.02 18.21 -14.28
CA ASP A 107 7.46 18.60 -12.98
C ASP A 107 6.59 17.53 -12.34
N TYR A 108 5.93 16.67 -13.13
CA TYR A 108 5.22 15.50 -12.61
C TYR A 108 6.13 14.61 -11.76
N PHE A 109 7.37 14.40 -12.20
CA PHE A 109 8.30 13.50 -11.50
C PHE A 109 8.92 14.12 -10.25
N THR A 110 8.94 15.45 -10.15
CA THR A 110 9.53 16.18 -9.02
C THR A 110 8.50 16.56 -7.97
N GLN A 111 7.21 16.69 -8.36
CA GLN A 111 6.11 17.06 -7.46
C GLN A 111 5.50 15.80 -6.85
N ARG A 112 6.09 15.33 -5.76
CA ARG A 112 5.55 14.20 -5.01
C ARG A 112 4.66 14.67 -3.86
N PRO A 113 3.53 13.97 -3.58
CA PRO A 113 2.70 14.32 -2.45
C PRO A 113 3.49 14.17 -1.14
N ALA A 114 3.30 15.11 -0.22
CA ALA A 114 3.85 15.02 1.11
C ALA A 114 2.96 14.15 2.01
N PRO A 115 3.54 13.42 2.99
CA PRO A 115 2.75 12.76 4.01
C PRO A 115 1.82 13.76 4.69
N ARG A 116 0.62 13.32 5.03
CA ARG A 116 -0.29 14.15 5.82
C ARG A 116 0.27 14.27 7.22
N THR A 117 0.54 15.51 7.65
CA THR A 117 1.05 15.82 8.98
C THR A 117 -0.05 15.92 10.03
N ASP A 118 -1.29 15.99 9.59
CA ASP A 118 -2.50 16.02 10.41
C ASP A 118 -3.05 14.62 10.74
N ASP A 119 -2.35 13.57 10.33
CA ASP A 119 -2.66 12.17 10.65
C ASP A 119 -2.27 11.79 12.10
N ASP A 120 -1.78 12.73 12.91
CA ASP A 120 -1.62 12.59 14.36
C ASP A 120 -2.95 12.30 15.09
N THR A 121 -4.08 12.43 14.38
CA THR A 121 -5.40 12.03 14.88
C THR A 121 -5.86 10.66 14.40
N ALA A 122 -5.09 9.98 13.56
CA ALA A 122 -5.38 8.61 13.19
C ALA A 122 -5.21 7.72 14.42
N VAL A 123 -6.33 7.34 15.02
CA VAL A 123 -6.32 6.42 16.15
C VAL A 123 -5.76 5.08 15.64
N GLN A 124 -4.58 4.74 16.13
CA GLN A 124 -3.97 3.46 15.83
C GLN A 124 -4.69 2.38 16.63
N VAL A 125 -5.32 1.47 15.93
CA VAL A 125 -5.90 0.26 16.55
C VAL A 125 -4.88 -0.87 16.38
N PRO A 126 -4.16 -1.27 17.46
CA PRO A 126 -3.21 -2.36 17.38
C PRO A 126 -3.94 -3.68 17.16
N VAL A 127 -3.50 -4.46 16.17
CA VAL A 127 -3.98 -5.82 15.93
C VAL A 127 -2.89 -6.79 16.35
N LEU A 128 -3.15 -7.56 17.42
CA LEU A 128 -2.23 -8.56 17.93
C LEU A 128 -2.63 -9.94 17.43
N THR A 129 -1.65 -10.69 16.96
CA THR A 129 -1.89 -12.03 16.40
C THR A 129 -1.09 -13.07 17.17
N TRP A 130 -1.76 -14.13 17.63
CA TRP A 130 -1.16 -15.33 18.17
C TRP A 130 -1.51 -16.50 17.27
N HIS A 131 -0.50 -17.06 16.61
CA HIS A 131 -0.74 -18.10 15.61
C HIS A 131 -1.12 -19.44 16.26
N GLN A 132 -0.39 -19.85 17.30
CA GLN A 132 -0.64 -21.13 17.95
C GLN A 132 -0.28 -21.08 19.42
N LEU A 133 -1.20 -21.57 20.26
CA LEU A 133 -0.97 -21.82 21.67
C LEU A 133 -0.63 -23.31 21.86
N THR A 134 0.51 -23.61 22.47
CA THR A 134 0.94 -24.97 22.74
C THR A 134 1.88 -25.01 23.94
N GLU A 135 1.86 -26.11 24.70
CA GLU A 135 2.81 -26.33 25.79
C GLU A 135 4.24 -26.57 25.24
N GLU A 136 4.36 -27.14 24.04
CA GLU A 136 5.63 -27.35 23.36
C GLU A 136 5.93 -26.17 22.42
N VAL A 137 6.56 -25.13 22.98
CA VAL A 137 6.89 -23.93 22.22
C VAL A 137 8.08 -24.17 21.29
N SER A 138 7.88 -23.95 20.00
CA SER A 138 8.94 -24.04 18.98
C SER A 138 8.83 -22.92 17.96
N GLY A 139 9.89 -22.14 17.81
CA GLY A 139 9.94 -21.02 16.86
C GLY A 139 9.08 -19.82 17.26
N SER A 140 8.98 -18.83 16.37
CA SER A 140 8.32 -17.54 16.64
C SER A 140 6.79 -17.57 16.50
N ALA A 141 6.22 -18.62 15.92
CA ALA A 141 4.78 -18.74 15.67
C ALA A 141 4.01 -19.42 16.82
N THR A 142 4.70 -19.93 17.84
CA THR A 142 4.09 -20.64 18.96
C THR A 142 4.38 -19.96 20.30
N ILE A 143 3.39 -19.93 21.18
CA ILE A 143 3.57 -19.48 22.58
C ILE A 143 2.87 -20.42 23.54
N SER A 144 3.33 -20.46 24.80
CA SER A 144 2.66 -21.24 25.82
C SER A 144 1.36 -20.57 26.28
N PRO A 145 0.36 -21.33 26.75
CA PRO A 145 -0.84 -20.78 27.37
C PRO A 145 -0.54 -19.86 28.57
N GLU A 146 0.51 -20.14 29.30
CA GLU A 146 0.96 -19.30 30.41
C GLU A 146 1.46 -17.94 29.92
N THR A 147 2.30 -17.93 28.88
CA THR A 147 2.81 -16.69 28.27
C THR A 147 1.66 -15.88 27.68
N PHE A 148 0.73 -16.52 26.99
CA PHE A 148 -0.47 -15.87 26.46
C PHE A 148 -1.28 -15.18 27.57
N ARG A 149 -1.58 -15.88 28.67
CA ARG A 149 -2.29 -15.28 29.83
C ARG A 149 -1.57 -14.07 30.38
N LYS A 150 -0.24 -14.13 30.54
CA LYS A 150 0.56 -13.00 31.02
C LYS A 150 0.47 -11.80 30.10
N GLN A 151 0.49 -12.03 28.76
CA GLN A 151 0.36 -10.96 27.77
C GLN A 151 -1.04 -10.33 27.81
N ILE A 152 -2.09 -11.13 27.84
CA ILE A 152 -3.47 -10.63 27.96
C ILE A 152 -3.67 -9.86 29.26
N GLN A 153 -3.12 -10.35 30.40
CA GLN A 153 -3.20 -9.63 31.66
C GLN A 153 -2.49 -8.28 31.59
N ALA A 154 -1.30 -8.23 30.99
CA ALA A 154 -0.56 -6.98 30.83
C ALA A 154 -1.31 -5.96 29.99
N LEU A 155 -1.99 -6.39 28.92
CA LEU A 155 -2.85 -5.52 28.12
C LEU A 155 -4.04 -4.99 28.92
N SER A 156 -4.69 -5.85 29.69
CA SER A 156 -5.79 -5.47 30.59
C SER A 156 -5.34 -4.47 31.65
N ASP A 157 -4.20 -4.71 32.28
CA ASP A 157 -3.62 -3.83 33.33
C ASP A 157 -3.21 -2.46 32.72
N ALA A 158 -2.84 -2.43 31.44
CA ALA A 158 -2.56 -1.20 30.69
C ALA A 158 -3.83 -0.45 30.23
N GLY A 159 -5.02 -0.97 30.57
CA GLY A 159 -6.30 -0.35 30.19
C GLY A 159 -6.72 -0.59 28.74
N CYS A 160 -6.10 -1.55 28.05
CA CYS A 160 -6.51 -1.92 26.69
C CYS A 160 -7.85 -2.66 26.71
N ASN A 161 -8.76 -2.29 25.82
CA ASN A 161 -10.01 -2.99 25.59
C ASN A 161 -9.95 -3.72 24.23
N THR A 162 -10.52 -4.92 24.20
CA THR A 162 -10.72 -5.63 22.92
C THR A 162 -12.01 -5.13 22.26
N ILE A 163 -11.96 -4.99 20.95
CA ILE A 163 -13.10 -4.64 20.13
C ILE A 163 -13.39 -5.73 19.10
N SER A 164 -14.63 -5.83 18.68
CA SER A 164 -15.03 -6.73 17.60
C SER A 164 -14.64 -6.15 16.24
N LEU A 165 -14.65 -7.00 15.20
CA LEU A 165 -14.43 -6.52 13.82
C LEU A 165 -15.56 -5.59 13.36
N GLU A 166 -16.78 -5.73 13.90
CA GLU A 166 -17.89 -4.81 13.62
C GLU A 166 -17.65 -3.45 14.22
N GLU A 167 -17.24 -3.38 15.49
CA GLU A 167 -16.87 -2.13 16.14
C GLU A 167 -15.68 -1.46 15.44
N LEU A 168 -14.69 -2.24 14.99
CA LEU A 168 -13.57 -1.70 14.22
C LEU A 168 -14.04 -1.12 12.88
N ARG A 169 -14.91 -1.83 12.14
CA ARG A 169 -15.48 -1.36 10.87
C ARG A 169 -16.27 -0.04 11.05
N ASP A 170 -17.05 0.05 12.11
CA ASP A 170 -17.90 1.22 12.37
C ASP A 170 -17.09 2.42 12.89
N TYR A 171 -15.85 2.19 13.29
CA TYR A 171 -14.91 3.19 13.77
C TYR A 171 -14.01 3.77 12.65
N VAL A 172 -13.70 3.01 11.59
CA VAL A 172 -12.83 3.35 10.47
C VAL A 172 -13.64 3.86 9.28
#